data_268b15e5b3df85145425d73140adf4de
#
_entry.id   268b15e5b3df85145425d73140adf4de
#
_cell.length_a   1.000
_cell.length_b   1.000
_cell.length_c   1.000
_cell.angle_alpha   90.00
_cell.angle_beta   90.00
_cell.angle_gamma   90.00
#
_symmetry.space_group_name_H-M   'P 1'
#
loop_
_entity.id
_entity.type
_entity.pdbx_description
1 polymer ?
#
loop_
_entity_poly.entity_id
_entity_poly.type
_entity_poly.pdbx_seq_one_letter_code
_entity_poly.pdbx_strand_id
1 'polypeptide(L)'
;MSCSVDIVWLEPSRTLDQVFLHDMVDGKVWKTLNWFPLKETTIDKVEEGAVVVVPGQFWSVEQVNKMIRPLDWVLIVIVADEENLFEVDRLSHPNMKLWVQTPRADKDYGDATLFGVGYGHAAEHRELKEKTNDIFLSAQDTHERRHSMFDMLSKYLQGGASGVLNRTEGFTQGFDEETYFNYMNMSKIAPAPAGACSPDSFRLYEALESGAIPIADDVSPRKDYNSIGYWNKLFPDKPFPVIGRDEVSPIIDELRKDFQHKANKVFSWWIQQKKNYVEKFYSDIDELAGRERKPALDEITAIVTVSPWKDNPSTGIFEKCIKSIRDTFGNIDIIVTFDGVREEQSDMRDAYEEFVRRALYLCNEDGAILPIVFDKHVHQVGATREALKKAQTDLILFVEGDTALTVDSEEALEISSLVGYDYDLIRFYHFDEIPDEHRYLMRDWLTLSAGSLVETVQWSQRPHLATKDFYDNANCFIEDKIHGVAQTPEFDGRMAIYISDWGATSVHLDGRKGLEKYDERQVF
;
A
#
# COMPACT_ATOMS: atom_id res chain seq x y z
N MET A 1 -27.39 10.01 4.33
CA MET A 1 -27.50 8.58 4.72
C MET A 1 -26.57 7.82 3.82
N SER A 2 -25.56 7.17 4.36
CA SER A 2 -24.67 6.29 3.57
C SER A 2 -25.51 5.08 3.14
N CYS A 3 -25.94 5.04 1.87
CA CYS A 3 -26.60 3.87 1.33
C CYS A 3 -25.57 2.73 1.29
N SER A 4 -25.81 1.65 2.05
CA SER A 4 -25.02 0.43 1.94
C SER A 4 -25.23 -0.23 0.57
N VAL A 5 -24.27 -1.02 0.12
CA VAL A 5 -24.40 -1.85 -1.08
C VAL A 5 -24.56 -3.31 -0.66
N ASP A 6 -25.46 -4.02 -1.30
CA ASP A 6 -25.69 -5.43 -1.03
C ASP A 6 -24.56 -6.28 -1.61
N ILE A 7 -24.06 -7.25 -0.81
CA ILE A 7 -23.15 -8.31 -1.25
C ILE A 7 -23.79 -9.68 -1.00
N VAL A 8 -23.79 -10.51 -2.01
CA VAL A 8 -24.39 -11.85 -2.02
C VAL A 8 -23.29 -12.89 -2.22
N TRP A 9 -23.07 -13.73 -1.22
CA TRP A 9 -22.20 -14.90 -1.33
C TRP A 9 -23.05 -16.11 -1.72
N LEU A 10 -22.85 -16.66 -2.93
CA LEU A 10 -23.62 -17.82 -3.39
C LEU A 10 -23.24 -19.12 -2.67
N GLU A 11 -22.07 -19.15 -2.05
CA GLU A 11 -21.67 -20.18 -1.09
C GLU A 11 -21.17 -19.47 0.17
N PRO A 12 -21.93 -19.51 1.27
CA PRO A 12 -21.60 -18.75 2.48
C PRO A 12 -20.44 -19.34 3.30
N SER A 13 -19.95 -20.55 2.96
CA SER A 13 -18.81 -21.15 3.64
C SER A 13 -17.53 -20.42 3.21
N ARG A 14 -16.82 -19.82 4.15
CA ARG A 14 -15.49 -19.23 3.91
C ARG A 14 -14.47 -20.32 3.56
N THR A 15 -14.32 -20.61 2.28
CA THR A 15 -13.22 -21.46 1.78
C THR A 15 -11.92 -20.67 1.74
N LEU A 16 -10.77 -21.35 1.69
CA LEU A 16 -9.45 -20.68 1.62
C LEU A 16 -9.36 -19.71 0.42
N ASP A 17 -9.99 -20.04 -0.70
CA ASP A 17 -10.01 -19.22 -1.93
C ASP A 17 -10.80 -17.91 -1.76
N GLN A 18 -11.58 -17.77 -0.71
CA GLN A 18 -12.40 -16.59 -0.45
C GLN A 18 -11.84 -15.69 0.65
N VAL A 19 -10.85 -16.15 1.43
CA VAL A 19 -10.34 -15.41 2.60
C VAL A 19 -9.85 -14.01 2.21
N PHE A 20 -9.05 -13.90 1.16
CA PHE A 20 -8.54 -12.61 0.70
C PHE A 20 -9.68 -11.65 0.30
N LEU A 21 -10.71 -12.14 -0.38
CA LEU A 21 -11.85 -11.32 -0.77
C LEU A 21 -12.70 -10.91 0.45
N HIS A 22 -12.92 -11.81 1.42
CA HIS A 22 -13.57 -11.45 2.68
C HIS A 22 -12.80 -10.38 3.45
N ASP A 23 -11.49 -10.54 3.57
CA ASP A 23 -10.63 -9.55 4.24
C ASP A 23 -10.60 -8.21 3.51
N MET A 24 -10.73 -8.21 2.18
CA MET A 24 -10.87 -7.00 1.39
C MET A 24 -12.19 -6.28 1.67
N VAL A 25 -13.29 -7.03 1.72
CA VAL A 25 -14.64 -6.51 2.03
C VAL A 25 -14.74 -6.03 3.48
N ASP A 26 -14.10 -6.74 4.41
CA ASP A 26 -14.06 -6.41 5.84
C ASP A 26 -13.09 -5.23 6.16
N GLY A 27 -12.40 -4.68 5.16
CA GLY A 27 -11.44 -3.58 5.34
C GLY A 27 -10.13 -3.97 6.02
N LYS A 28 -9.80 -5.26 6.07
CA LYS A 28 -8.56 -5.78 6.67
C LYS A 28 -7.37 -5.73 5.69
N VAL A 29 -7.63 -5.75 4.39
CA VAL A 29 -6.60 -5.67 3.34
C VAL A 29 -6.11 -4.23 3.19
N TRP A 30 -7.05 -3.30 3.14
CA TRP A 30 -6.83 -1.86 3.08
C TRP A 30 -8.04 -1.16 3.69
N LYS A 31 -7.83 -0.17 4.56
CA LYS A 31 -8.92 0.59 5.16
C LYS A 31 -9.55 1.51 4.13
N THR A 32 -10.80 1.31 3.89
CA THR A 32 -11.59 2.15 2.98
C THR A 32 -12.12 3.36 3.75
N LEU A 33 -11.28 4.39 3.86
CA LEU A 33 -11.73 5.67 4.37
C LEU A 33 -12.72 6.25 3.36
N ASN A 34 -13.88 6.71 3.76
CA ASN A 34 -14.89 7.36 2.90
C ASN A 34 -15.64 6.46 1.88
N TRP A 35 -15.59 5.13 2.03
CA TRP A 35 -16.40 4.23 1.22
C TRP A 35 -17.69 3.80 1.95
N PHE A 36 -18.68 3.38 1.16
CA PHE A 36 -19.93 2.86 1.71
C PHE A 36 -19.75 1.46 2.30
N PRO A 37 -20.49 1.09 3.36
CA PRO A 37 -20.45 -0.25 3.91
C PRO A 37 -21.10 -1.27 2.95
N LEU A 38 -20.53 -2.46 2.88
CA LEU A 38 -21.15 -3.60 2.22
C LEU A 38 -22.04 -4.35 3.22
N LYS A 39 -23.22 -4.76 2.77
CA LYS A 39 -24.21 -5.46 3.59
C LYS A 39 -24.43 -6.86 3.02
N GLU A 40 -24.06 -7.87 3.77
CA GLU A 40 -24.35 -9.25 3.41
C GLU A 40 -25.86 -9.50 3.36
N THR A 41 -26.32 -10.11 2.27
CA THR A 41 -27.72 -10.43 2.05
C THR A 41 -27.89 -11.66 1.16
N THR A 42 -29.12 -12.06 0.90
CA THR A 42 -29.46 -13.13 -0.06
C THR A 42 -30.05 -12.52 -1.33
N ILE A 43 -29.85 -13.18 -2.47
CA ILE A 43 -30.21 -12.65 -3.79
C ILE A 43 -31.68 -12.25 -3.92
N ASP A 44 -32.58 -12.95 -3.23
CA ASP A 44 -34.02 -12.69 -3.21
C ASP A 44 -34.42 -11.41 -2.46
N LYS A 45 -33.50 -10.79 -1.72
CA LYS A 45 -33.71 -9.56 -0.95
C LYS A 45 -33.05 -8.34 -1.58
N VAL A 46 -32.31 -8.52 -2.67
CA VAL A 46 -31.68 -7.42 -3.41
C VAL A 46 -32.74 -6.68 -4.18
N GLU A 47 -32.84 -5.35 -3.97
CA GLU A 47 -33.86 -4.50 -4.60
C GLU A 47 -33.37 -3.82 -5.88
N GLU A 48 -32.10 -3.37 -5.92
CA GLU A 48 -31.54 -2.61 -7.05
C GLU A 48 -30.41 -3.38 -7.71
N GLY A 49 -29.24 -3.44 -7.09
CA GLY A 49 -28.08 -4.12 -7.60
C GLY A 49 -27.17 -4.60 -6.49
N ALA A 50 -26.25 -5.50 -6.83
CA ALA A 50 -25.40 -6.13 -5.83
C ALA A 50 -24.02 -6.54 -6.38
N VAL A 51 -23.09 -6.76 -5.44
CA VAL A 51 -21.93 -7.60 -5.67
C VAL A 51 -22.36 -9.06 -5.49
N VAL A 52 -22.10 -9.90 -6.48
CA VAL A 52 -22.43 -11.34 -6.44
C VAL A 52 -21.16 -12.18 -6.55
N VAL A 53 -20.80 -12.84 -5.46
CA VAL A 53 -19.63 -13.72 -5.39
C VAL A 53 -20.03 -15.13 -5.76
N VAL A 54 -19.42 -15.66 -6.82
CA VAL A 54 -19.76 -16.95 -7.45
C VAL A 54 -18.57 -17.90 -7.35
N PRO A 55 -18.65 -18.97 -6.54
CA PRO A 55 -17.68 -20.06 -6.61
C PRO A 55 -17.90 -20.88 -7.88
N GLY A 56 -17.05 -20.63 -8.90
CA GLY A 56 -17.27 -21.11 -10.27
C GLY A 56 -17.37 -22.62 -10.41
N GLN A 57 -16.72 -23.38 -9.54
CA GLN A 57 -16.81 -24.85 -9.53
C GLN A 57 -18.19 -25.43 -9.13
N PHE A 58 -19.06 -24.63 -8.49
CA PHE A 58 -20.36 -25.12 -7.97
C PHE A 58 -21.57 -24.60 -8.72
N TRP A 59 -21.39 -23.58 -9.57
CA TRP A 59 -22.48 -22.89 -10.23
C TRP A 59 -22.33 -22.94 -11.76
N SER A 60 -23.45 -23.13 -12.46
CA SER A 60 -23.46 -22.97 -13.92
C SER A 60 -23.76 -21.51 -14.30
N VAL A 61 -23.29 -21.12 -15.47
CA VAL A 61 -23.52 -19.77 -16.02
C VAL A 61 -25.03 -19.49 -16.21
N GLU A 62 -25.84 -20.50 -16.56
CA GLU A 62 -27.29 -20.37 -16.71
C GLU A 62 -27.98 -20.07 -15.38
N GLN A 63 -27.55 -20.71 -14.28
CA GLN A 63 -28.08 -20.44 -12.95
C GLN A 63 -27.76 -18.99 -12.52
N VAL A 64 -26.51 -18.57 -12.72
CA VAL A 64 -26.08 -17.21 -12.41
C VAL A 64 -26.84 -16.19 -13.22
N ASN A 65 -26.90 -16.34 -14.56
CA ASN A 65 -27.65 -15.45 -15.45
C ASN A 65 -29.13 -15.32 -15.05
N LYS A 66 -29.76 -16.40 -14.61
CA LYS A 66 -31.15 -16.37 -14.14
C LYS A 66 -31.29 -15.53 -12.84
N MET A 67 -30.33 -15.64 -11.92
CA MET A 67 -30.36 -14.92 -10.65
C MET A 67 -30.11 -13.42 -10.81
N ILE A 68 -29.12 -13.04 -11.63
CA ILE A 68 -28.74 -11.64 -11.79
C ILE A 68 -29.66 -10.85 -12.73
N ARG A 69 -30.44 -11.55 -13.58
CA ARG A 69 -31.30 -10.93 -14.59
C ARG A 69 -32.25 -9.84 -14.08
N PRO A 70 -32.85 -9.94 -12.87
CA PRO A 70 -33.77 -8.91 -12.37
C PRO A 70 -33.06 -7.69 -11.78
N LEU A 71 -31.73 -7.71 -11.62
CA LEU A 71 -30.98 -6.63 -11.01
C LEU A 71 -30.82 -5.46 -12.01
N ASP A 72 -30.70 -4.24 -11.51
CA ASP A 72 -30.40 -3.06 -12.33
C ASP A 72 -28.94 -3.00 -12.74
N TRP A 73 -28.05 -3.47 -11.85
CA TRP A 73 -26.60 -3.61 -12.08
C TRP A 73 -26.05 -4.77 -11.25
N VAL A 74 -24.87 -5.29 -11.66
CA VAL A 74 -24.20 -6.36 -10.93
C VAL A 74 -22.68 -6.30 -11.10
N LEU A 75 -21.95 -6.43 -9.99
CA LEU A 75 -20.53 -6.76 -9.98
C LEU A 75 -20.39 -8.25 -9.70
N ILE A 76 -19.97 -9.04 -10.69
CA ILE A 76 -19.77 -10.49 -10.52
C ILE A 76 -18.31 -10.74 -10.18
N VAL A 77 -18.07 -11.52 -9.12
CA VAL A 77 -16.75 -11.94 -8.67
C VAL A 77 -16.68 -13.47 -8.72
N ILE A 78 -15.96 -14.01 -9.70
CA ILE A 78 -15.75 -15.46 -9.82
C ILE A 78 -14.56 -15.85 -8.94
N VAL A 79 -14.78 -16.79 -8.03
CA VAL A 79 -13.78 -17.36 -7.10
C VAL A 79 -13.82 -18.89 -7.16
N ALA A 80 -12.81 -19.55 -6.59
CA ALA A 80 -12.75 -21.00 -6.46
C ALA A 80 -13.00 -21.74 -7.80
N ASP A 81 -12.39 -21.27 -8.87
CA ASP A 81 -12.48 -21.87 -10.23
C ASP A 81 -11.08 -22.10 -10.83
N GLU A 82 -10.16 -22.70 -10.07
CA GLU A 82 -8.79 -23.00 -10.54
C GLU A 82 -8.76 -23.86 -11.82
N GLU A 83 -9.77 -24.68 -12.02
CA GLU A 83 -9.91 -25.50 -13.21
C GLU A 83 -10.48 -24.74 -14.41
N ASN A 84 -10.94 -23.50 -14.22
CA ASN A 84 -11.59 -22.66 -15.23
C ASN A 84 -12.78 -23.36 -15.92
N LEU A 85 -13.64 -23.97 -15.13
CA LEU A 85 -14.84 -24.68 -15.59
C LEU A 85 -16.01 -23.71 -15.82
N PHE A 86 -16.02 -22.57 -15.16
CA PHE A 86 -17.07 -21.59 -15.31
C PHE A 86 -16.93 -20.82 -16.63
N GLU A 87 -17.99 -20.85 -17.44
CA GLU A 87 -17.99 -20.26 -18.79
C GLU A 87 -18.25 -18.74 -18.74
N VAL A 88 -17.29 -17.96 -18.25
CA VAL A 88 -17.41 -16.49 -18.05
C VAL A 88 -17.87 -15.74 -19.30
N ASP A 89 -17.52 -16.24 -20.49
CA ASP A 89 -17.87 -15.64 -21.78
C ASP A 89 -19.39 -15.71 -22.09
N ARG A 90 -20.14 -16.54 -21.36
CA ARG A 90 -21.59 -16.71 -21.48
C ARG A 90 -22.36 -15.94 -20.42
N LEU A 91 -21.68 -15.24 -19.51
CA LEU A 91 -22.34 -14.29 -18.61
C LEU A 91 -22.97 -13.17 -19.42
N SER A 92 -24.19 -12.79 -19.04
CA SER A 92 -24.94 -11.78 -19.78
C SER A 92 -25.80 -10.93 -18.84
N HIS A 93 -25.44 -9.65 -18.75
CA HIS A 93 -26.23 -8.62 -18.07
C HIS A 93 -25.94 -7.26 -18.70
N PRO A 94 -26.92 -6.36 -18.90
CA PRO A 94 -26.72 -5.09 -19.59
C PRO A 94 -25.80 -4.10 -18.84
N ASN A 95 -25.75 -4.19 -17.52
CA ASN A 95 -24.94 -3.32 -16.67
C ASN A 95 -24.14 -4.20 -15.68
N MET A 96 -22.98 -4.71 -16.14
CA MET A 96 -22.18 -5.67 -15.42
C MET A 96 -20.70 -5.34 -15.48
N LYS A 97 -20.00 -5.56 -14.36
CA LYS A 97 -18.55 -5.72 -14.34
C LYS A 97 -18.18 -7.09 -13.82
N LEU A 98 -17.01 -7.58 -14.23
CA LEU A 98 -16.54 -8.93 -13.95
C LEU A 98 -15.16 -8.90 -13.27
N TRP A 99 -15.03 -9.65 -12.20
CA TRP A 99 -13.77 -9.98 -11.54
C TRP A 99 -13.53 -11.48 -11.63
N VAL A 100 -12.32 -11.88 -12.00
CA VAL A 100 -11.97 -13.31 -12.19
C VAL A 100 -10.72 -13.64 -11.37
N GLN A 101 -10.89 -14.53 -10.39
CA GLN A 101 -9.79 -15.10 -9.62
C GLN A 101 -9.08 -16.17 -10.45
N THR A 102 -7.76 -16.26 -10.29
CA THR A 102 -6.94 -17.34 -10.89
C THR A 102 -7.18 -17.52 -12.40
N PRO A 103 -7.04 -16.47 -13.24
CA PRO A 103 -7.35 -16.54 -14.65
C PRO A 103 -6.39 -17.48 -15.41
N ARG A 104 -6.75 -17.97 -16.57
CA ARG A 104 -5.81 -18.65 -17.49
C ARG A 104 -4.95 -17.63 -18.23
N ALA A 105 -3.68 -17.95 -18.43
CA ALA A 105 -2.77 -17.11 -19.21
C ALA A 105 -3.18 -17.01 -20.69
N ASP A 106 -3.68 -18.10 -21.24
CA ASP A 106 -4.02 -18.26 -22.67
C ASP A 106 -5.46 -17.87 -23.04
N LYS A 107 -6.26 -17.37 -22.09
CA LYS A 107 -7.65 -16.94 -22.29
C LYS A 107 -7.77 -15.42 -22.23
N ASP A 108 -8.53 -14.82 -23.12
CA ASP A 108 -8.92 -13.41 -23.05
C ASP A 108 -10.17 -13.26 -22.17
N TYR A 109 -10.16 -12.30 -21.24
CA TYR A 109 -11.26 -11.98 -20.35
C TYR A 109 -11.86 -10.58 -20.61
N GLY A 110 -11.49 -9.94 -21.73
CA GLY A 110 -11.92 -8.59 -22.06
C GLY A 110 -11.57 -7.58 -20.96
N ASP A 111 -12.55 -6.79 -20.54
CA ASP A 111 -12.39 -5.74 -19.53
C ASP A 111 -12.50 -6.25 -18.08
N ALA A 112 -12.49 -7.56 -17.85
CA ALA A 112 -12.58 -8.11 -16.50
C ALA A 112 -11.34 -7.76 -15.68
N THR A 113 -11.56 -7.46 -14.41
CA THR A 113 -10.47 -7.32 -13.44
C THR A 113 -9.97 -8.70 -13.04
N LEU A 114 -8.68 -8.95 -13.23
CA LEU A 114 -8.04 -10.21 -12.90
C LEU A 114 -7.35 -10.10 -11.54
N PHE A 115 -7.50 -11.13 -10.70
CA PHE A 115 -6.83 -11.18 -9.41
C PHE A 115 -6.42 -12.62 -9.06
N GLY A 116 -5.47 -12.75 -8.16
CA GLY A 116 -4.96 -14.05 -7.75
C GLY A 116 -5.77 -14.65 -6.61
N VAL A 117 -5.41 -15.89 -6.25
CA VAL A 117 -6.08 -16.62 -5.16
C VAL A 117 -5.95 -15.89 -3.81
N GLY A 118 -4.91 -15.07 -3.66
CA GLY A 118 -4.62 -14.39 -2.40
C GLY A 118 -4.04 -15.34 -1.35
N TYR A 119 -4.05 -14.89 -0.10
CA TYR A 119 -3.59 -15.69 1.04
C TYR A 119 -4.77 -16.37 1.75
N GLY A 120 -4.47 -17.45 2.47
CA GLY A 120 -5.42 -18.08 3.38
C GLY A 120 -5.50 -17.29 4.71
N HIS A 121 -4.60 -17.59 5.67
CA HIS A 121 -4.62 -16.98 7.02
C HIS A 121 -3.44 -16.04 7.30
N ALA A 122 -2.65 -15.68 6.28
CA ALA A 122 -1.39 -14.95 6.47
C ALA A 122 -1.57 -13.58 7.16
N ALA A 123 -2.70 -12.91 6.94
CA ALA A 123 -2.97 -11.61 7.56
C ALA A 123 -3.01 -11.66 9.09
N GLU A 124 -3.43 -12.78 9.67
CA GLU A 124 -3.56 -12.99 11.12
C GLU A 124 -2.22 -13.37 11.77
N HIS A 125 -1.24 -13.83 10.97
CA HIS A 125 0.05 -14.35 11.42
C HIS A 125 1.23 -13.46 11.02
N ARG A 126 0.99 -12.22 10.62
CA ARG A 126 2.05 -11.25 10.34
C ARG A 126 2.85 -10.98 11.61
N GLU A 127 4.14 -11.17 11.54
CA GLU A 127 5.02 -10.87 12.65
C GLU A 127 6.38 -10.37 12.14
N LEU A 128 6.82 -9.23 12.67
CA LEU A 128 8.13 -8.70 12.39
C LEU A 128 9.20 -9.53 13.09
N LYS A 129 9.80 -10.48 12.36
CA LYS A 129 10.89 -11.36 12.85
C LYS A 129 12.18 -11.10 12.11
N GLU A 130 13.29 -11.39 12.76
CA GLU A 130 14.60 -11.44 12.11
C GLU A 130 14.63 -12.54 11.02
N LYS A 131 15.11 -12.22 9.83
CA LYS A 131 15.21 -13.14 8.70
C LYS A 131 16.43 -14.05 8.83
N THR A 132 16.33 -15.11 9.64
CA THR A 132 17.42 -16.05 9.97
C THR A 132 17.57 -17.19 8.96
N ASN A 133 16.50 -17.54 8.23
CA ASN A 133 16.53 -18.58 7.21
C ASN A 133 16.70 -17.97 5.82
N ASP A 134 17.56 -18.56 5.00
CA ASP A 134 17.68 -18.16 3.60
C ASP A 134 16.45 -18.60 2.80
N ILE A 135 15.93 -19.82 3.06
CA ILE A 135 14.84 -20.41 2.28
C ILE A 135 13.81 -21.08 3.18
N PHE A 136 12.53 -20.95 2.82
CA PHE A 136 11.44 -21.75 3.37
C PHE A 136 10.53 -22.28 2.26
N LEU A 137 10.27 -23.59 2.29
CA LEU A 137 9.22 -24.21 1.48
C LEU A 137 8.54 -25.33 2.27
N SER A 138 7.24 -25.20 2.49
CA SER A 138 6.37 -26.28 2.96
C SER A 138 5.24 -26.49 1.95
N ALA A 139 5.18 -27.64 1.32
CA ALA A 139 4.20 -27.93 0.28
C ALA A 139 3.94 -29.43 0.14
N GLN A 140 2.72 -29.74 -0.33
CA GLN A 140 2.44 -31.09 -0.84
C GLN A 140 3.30 -31.39 -2.06
N ASP A 141 3.87 -32.58 -2.10
CA ASP A 141 4.68 -33.05 -3.21
C ASP A 141 3.83 -33.89 -4.18
N THR A 142 2.87 -33.25 -4.84
CA THR A 142 1.80 -33.91 -5.61
C THR A 142 2.01 -33.95 -7.12
N HIS A 143 2.96 -33.20 -7.65
CA HIS A 143 3.23 -33.15 -9.10
C HIS A 143 4.69 -32.77 -9.40
N GLU A 144 5.10 -33.05 -10.66
CA GLU A 144 6.48 -32.92 -11.12
C GLU A 144 7.11 -31.55 -10.80
N ARG A 145 6.34 -30.45 -10.90
CA ARG A 145 6.87 -29.10 -10.62
C ARG A 145 7.28 -28.93 -9.16
N ARG A 146 6.47 -29.43 -8.23
CA ARG A 146 6.81 -29.39 -6.79
C ARG A 146 7.97 -30.33 -6.47
N HIS A 147 7.98 -31.53 -7.04
CA HIS A 147 9.09 -32.48 -6.95
C HIS A 147 10.41 -31.82 -7.35
N SER A 148 10.44 -31.26 -8.57
CA SER A 148 11.63 -30.59 -9.11
C SER A 148 12.10 -29.42 -8.23
N MET A 149 11.19 -28.60 -7.74
CA MET A 149 11.50 -27.48 -6.85
C MET A 149 12.17 -27.97 -5.55
N PHE A 150 11.57 -28.96 -4.90
CA PHE A 150 12.15 -29.55 -3.68
C PHE A 150 13.54 -30.13 -3.91
N ASP A 151 13.76 -30.80 -5.04
CA ASP A 151 15.08 -31.41 -5.35
C ASP A 151 16.15 -30.36 -5.63
N MET A 152 15.80 -29.29 -6.35
CA MET A 152 16.71 -28.16 -6.58
C MET A 152 17.07 -27.46 -5.26
N LEU A 153 16.07 -27.18 -4.42
CA LEU A 153 16.29 -26.51 -3.13
C LEU A 153 17.07 -27.39 -2.15
N SER A 154 16.82 -28.73 -2.14
CA SER A 154 17.57 -29.66 -1.31
C SER A 154 19.06 -29.67 -1.66
N LYS A 155 19.39 -29.66 -2.96
CA LYS A 155 20.78 -29.54 -3.43
C LYS A 155 21.40 -28.20 -3.03
N TYR A 156 20.61 -27.10 -3.13
CA TYR A 156 21.09 -25.77 -2.77
C TYR A 156 21.43 -25.69 -1.27
N LEU A 157 20.57 -26.22 -0.39
CA LEU A 157 20.84 -26.25 1.05
C LEU A 157 22.06 -27.12 1.43
N GLN A 158 22.31 -28.21 0.70
CA GLN A 158 23.53 -29.02 0.88
C GLN A 158 24.82 -28.22 0.58
N GLY A 159 24.72 -27.15 -0.20
CA GLY A 159 25.79 -26.19 -0.48
C GLY A 159 26.08 -25.19 0.67
N GLY A 160 25.39 -25.29 1.82
CA GLY A 160 25.65 -24.51 3.04
C GLY A 160 24.70 -23.34 3.29
N ALA A 161 23.64 -23.17 2.48
CA ALA A 161 22.57 -22.21 2.78
C ALA A 161 21.69 -22.71 3.94
N SER A 162 21.11 -21.78 4.72
CA SER A 162 20.16 -22.11 5.78
C SER A 162 18.73 -22.21 5.23
N GLY A 163 17.92 -23.13 5.75
CA GLY A 163 16.52 -23.19 5.32
C GLY A 163 15.74 -24.39 5.84
N VAL A 164 14.44 -24.33 5.62
CA VAL A 164 13.50 -25.38 6.02
C VAL A 164 12.71 -25.84 4.81
N LEU A 165 12.81 -27.13 4.50
CA LEU A 165 12.00 -27.79 3.46
C LEU A 165 11.12 -28.84 4.11
N ASN A 166 9.82 -28.72 3.96
CA ASN A 166 8.82 -29.64 4.49
C ASN A 166 7.95 -30.20 3.36
N ARG A 167 8.23 -31.46 2.96
CA ARG A 167 7.42 -32.20 1.99
C ARG A 167 6.25 -32.86 2.71
N THR A 168 5.03 -32.62 2.25
CA THR A 168 3.84 -33.24 2.84
C THR A 168 3.10 -34.11 1.82
N GLU A 169 2.45 -35.17 2.30
CA GLU A 169 1.67 -36.08 1.46
C GLU A 169 0.21 -35.63 1.30
N GLY A 170 -0.27 -34.76 2.19
CA GLY A 170 -1.64 -34.27 2.21
C GLY A 170 -1.75 -32.77 2.54
N PHE A 171 -2.88 -32.15 2.17
CA PHE A 171 -3.11 -30.72 2.33
C PHE A 171 -3.05 -30.25 3.79
N THR A 172 -3.44 -31.14 4.73
CA THR A 172 -3.49 -30.84 6.18
C THR A 172 -2.40 -31.56 6.98
N GLN A 173 -1.38 -32.14 6.33
CA GLN A 173 -0.34 -32.94 6.99
C GLN A 173 1.00 -32.19 7.15
N GLY A 174 0.98 -30.89 7.06
CA GLY A 174 2.17 -30.04 7.21
C GLY A 174 2.45 -29.65 8.66
N PHE A 175 3.18 -28.56 8.82
CA PHE A 175 3.24 -27.84 10.09
C PHE A 175 1.84 -27.36 10.49
N ASP A 176 1.62 -27.21 11.80
CA ASP A 176 0.51 -26.39 12.25
C ASP A 176 0.69 -24.94 11.76
N GLU A 177 -0.38 -24.18 11.76
CA GLU A 177 -0.44 -22.86 11.16
C GLU A 177 0.55 -21.89 11.81
N GLU A 178 0.65 -21.89 13.14
CA GLU A 178 1.60 -21.05 13.87
C GLU A 178 3.05 -21.36 13.51
N THR A 179 3.42 -22.64 13.48
CA THR A 179 4.78 -23.09 13.09
C THR A 179 5.07 -22.74 11.63
N TYR A 180 4.11 -22.93 10.74
CA TYR A 180 4.25 -22.59 9.32
C TYR A 180 4.57 -21.11 9.12
N PHE A 181 3.75 -20.22 9.67
CA PHE A 181 3.97 -18.77 9.54
C PHE A 181 5.18 -18.29 10.32
N ASN A 182 5.53 -18.94 11.43
CA ASN A 182 6.78 -18.64 12.12
C ASN A 182 7.99 -18.84 11.20
N TYR A 183 8.09 -19.97 10.51
CA TYR A 183 9.15 -20.18 9.52
C TYR A 183 9.06 -19.22 8.34
N MET A 184 7.88 -18.92 7.83
CA MET A 184 7.69 -17.97 6.75
C MET A 184 8.20 -16.57 7.13
N ASN A 185 7.80 -16.06 8.31
CA ASN A 185 8.23 -14.76 8.83
C ASN A 185 9.74 -14.68 9.08
N MET A 186 10.40 -15.78 9.41
CA MET A 186 11.86 -15.86 9.62
C MET A 186 12.65 -16.07 8.33
N SER A 187 12.00 -16.25 7.19
CA SER A 187 12.68 -16.61 5.93
C SER A 187 12.83 -15.42 5.00
N LYS A 188 13.98 -15.38 4.29
CA LYS A 188 14.30 -14.37 3.28
C LYS A 188 13.54 -14.63 1.99
N ILE A 189 13.60 -15.88 1.52
CA ILE A 189 13.06 -16.31 0.23
C ILE A 189 12.09 -17.46 0.46
N ALA A 190 10.92 -17.37 -0.13
CA ALA A 190 9.89 -18.41 -0.06
C ALA A 190 9.44 -18.81 -1.47
N PRO A 191 10.06 -19.83 -2.09
CA PRO A 191 9.61 -20.33 -3.38
C PRO A 191 8.16 -20.79 -3.34
N ALA A 192 7.39 -20.38 -4.33
CA ALA A 192 5.98 -20.67 -4.49
C ALA A 192 5.76 -21.52 -5.75
N PRO A 193 5.98 -22.85 -5.68
CA PRO A 193 5.68 -23.73 -6.80
C PRO A 193 4.17 -23.70 -7.11
N ALA A 194 3.85 -23.97 -8.37
CA ALA A 194 2.49 -23.96 -8.89
C ALA A 194 1.49 -24.69 -7.98
N GLY A 195 0.26 -24.21 -7.97
CA GLY A 195 -0.89 -24.86 -7.37
C GLY A 195 -1.23 -26.19 -8.02
N ALA A 196 -2.38 -26.76 -7.68
CA ALA A 196 -2.81 -28.05 -8.23
C ALA A 196 -3.15 -27.97 -9.73
N CYS A 197 -3.73 -26.86 -10.15
CA CYS A 197 -4.23 -26.65 -11.52
C CYS A 197 -3.66 -25.42 -12.21
N SER A 198 -3.17 -24.45 -11.47
CA SER A 198 -2.74 -23.14 -11.92
C SER A 198 -1.30 -22.84 -11.45
N PRO A 199 -0.56 -21.93 -12.10
CA PRO A 199 0.64 -21.34 -11.53
C PRO A 199 0.42 -20.65 -10.18
N ASP A 200 -0.80 -20.19 -9.93
CA ASP A 200 -1.19 -19.50 -8.71
C ASP A 200 -1.18 -20.41 -7.47
N SER A 201 -0.76 -19.85 -6.35
CA SER A 201 -0.79 -20.58 -5.09
C SER A 201 -0.77 -19.62 -3.90
N PHE A 202 -1.46 -19.97 -2.82
CA PHE A 202 -1.49 -19.21 -1.55
C PHE A 202 -0.09 -18.82 -1.05
N ARG A 203 0.90 -19.69 -1.25
CA ARG A 203 2.29 -19.49 -0.77
C ARG A 203 2.93 -18.23 -1.30
N LEU A 204 2.58 -17.82 -2.52
CA LEU A 204 3.09 -16.56 -3.07
C LEU A 204 2.63 -15.38 -2.21
N TYR A 205 1.35 -15.33 -1.89
CA TYR A 205 0.77 -14.22 -1.13
C TYR A 205 1.13 -14.28 0.35
N GLU A 206 1.24 -15.49 0.91
CA GLU A 206 1.74 -15.72 2.27
C GLU A 206 3.19 -15.24 2.42
N ALA A 207 4.04 -15.49 1.41
CA ALA A 207 5.39 -14.96 1.38
C ALA A 207 5.40 -13.43 1.31
N LEU A 208 4.57 -12.84 0.44
CA LEU A 208 4.42 -11.39 0.32
C LEU A 208 3.95 -10.76 1.64
N GLU A 209 2.95 -11.33 2.32
CA GLU A 209 2.47 -10.84 3.63
C GLU A 209 3.53 -10.96 4.73
N SER A 210 4.39 -11.94 4.65
CA SER A 210 5.49 -12.16 5.60
C SER A 210 6.75 -11.34 5.29
N GLY A 211 6.74 -10.50 4.25
CA GLY A 211 7.92 -9.74 3.81
C GLY A 211 9.07 -10.64 3.34
N ALA A 212 8.78 -11.85 2.87
CA ALA A 212 9.72 -12.72 2.17
C ALA A 212 9.62 -12.49 0.66
N ILE A 213 10.70 -12.71 -0.08
CA ILE A 213 10.66 -12.63 -1.54
C ILE A 213 10.17 -13.98 -2.09
N PRO A 214 9.00 -14.04 -2.75
CA PRO A 214 8.57 -15.23 -3.44
C PRO A 214 9.40 -15.48 -4.70
N ILE A 215 9.55 -16.75 -5.09
CA ILE A 215 9.96 -17.15 -6.44
C ILE A 215 8.75 -17.87 -7.04
N ALA A 216 8.05 -17.21 -7.96
CA ALA A 216 6.83 -17.73 -8.56
C ALA A 216 7.13 -18.76 -9.67
N ASP A 217 6.32 -19.80 -9.78
CA ASP A 217 6.38 -20.76 -10.88
C ASP A 217 5.35 -20.38 -11.97
N ASP A 218 5.79 -20.27 -13.21
CA ASP A 218 4.93 -19.90 -14.35
C ASP A 218 4.34 -21.11 -15.09
N VAL A 219 4.71 -22.32 -14.66
CA VAL A 219 4.31 -23.56 -15.32
C VAL A 219 3.22 -24.28 -14.53
N SER A 220 2.00 -24.33 -15.08
CA SER A 220 0.93 -25.16 -14.55
C SER A 220 1.29 -26.65 -14.62
N PRO A 221 0.89 -27.47 -13.62
CA PRO A 221 0.98 -28.92 -13.71
C PRO A 221 0.02 -29.50 -14.77
N ARG A 222 -1.00 -28.79 -15.18
CA ARG A 222 -1.93 -29.18 -16.24
C ARG A 222 -1.25 -29.12 -17.61
N LYS A 223 -1.55 -30.09 -18.46
CA LYS A 223 -1.00 -30.19 -19.81
C LYS A 223 -1.94 -29.63 -20.91
N ASP A 224 -3.14 -29.23 -20.53
CA ASP A 224 -4.20 -28.83 -21.45
C ASP A 224 -4.16 -27.34 -21.82
N TYR A 225 -3.26 -26.57 -21.23
CA TYR A 225 -3.05 -25.18 -21.63
C TYR A 225 -1.62 -24.67 -21.38
N ASN A 226 -1.22 -23.64 -22.11
CA ASN A 226 0.04 -22.95 -21.90
C ASN A 226 -0.11 -21.85 -20.85
N SER A 227 0.53 -22.03 -19.71
CA SER A 227 0.47 -21.07 -18.59
C SER A 227 1.61 -20.05 -18.55
N ILE A 228 2.57 -20.16 -19.47
CA ILE A 228 3.69 -19.22 -19.54
C ILE A 228 3.17 -17.80 -19.77
N GLY A 229 3.61 -16.86 -18.94
CA GLY A 229 3.15 -15.48 -18.92
C GLY A 229 2.00 -15.23 -17.94
N TYR A 230 1.58 -16.23 -17.15
CA TYR A 230 0.53 -16.09 -16.14
C TYR A 230 0.77 -14.88 -15.22
N TRP A 231 1.95 -14.81 -14.63
CA TRP A 231 2.29 -13.74 -13.70
C TRP A 231 2.46 -12.37 -14.38
N ASN A 232 2.83 -12.33 -15.67
CA ASN A 232 2.86 -11.07 -16.43
C ASN A 232 1.45 -10.57 -16.74
N LYS A 233 0.50 -11.49 -16.91
CA LYS A 233 -0.91 -11.14 -17.12
C LYS A 233 -1.55 -10.60 -15.85
N LEU A 234 -1.26 -11.25 -14.71
CA LEU A 234 -1.84 -10.88 -13.42
C LEU A 234 -1.17 -9.63 -12.82
N PHE A 235 0.16 -9.58 -12.87
CA PHE A 235 0.98 -8.52 -12.31
C PHE A 235 2.07 -8.09 -13.30
N PRO A 236 1.78 -7.18 -14.24
CA PRO A 236 2.75 -6.76 -15.26
C PRO A 236 4.03 -6.14 -14.68
N ASP A 237 3.91 -5.44 -13.56
CA ASP A 237 4.95 -4.66 -12.88
C ASP A 237 5.55 -5.34 -11.64
N LYS A 238 5.30 -6.64 -11.46
CA LYS A 238 5.78 -7.39 -10.27
C LYS A 238 7.29 -7.32 -10.11
N PRO A 239 7.80 -7.06 -8.89
CA PRO A 239 9.25 -7.00 -8.62
C PRO A 239 9.85 -8.33 -8.16
N PHE A 240 9.10 -9.41 -8.12
CA PHE A 240 9.59 -10.74 -7.75
C PHE A 240 9.91 -11.61 -8.98
N PRO A 241 10.87 -12.53 -8.86
CA PRO A 241 11.26 -13.42 -9.97
C PRO A 241 10.20 -14.47 -10.28
N VAL A 242 10.12 -14.82 -11.55
CA VAL A 242 9.26 -15.89 -12.08
C VAL A 242 10.13 -16.91 -12.79
N ILE A 243 9.95 -18.20 -12.48
CA ILE A 243 10.64 -19.29 -13.14
C ILE A 243 9.71 -20.06 -14.06
N GLY A 244 10.24 -20.42 -15.25
CA GLY A 244 9.59 -21.38 -16.13
C GLY A 244 10.19 -22.78 -15.88
N ARG A 245 11.21 -23.15 -16.66
CA ARG A 245 11.92 -24.43 -16.55
C ARG A 245 13.35 -24.28 -16.05
N ASP A 246 13.75 -23.08 -15.66
CA ASP A 246 15.11 -22.73 -15.27
C ASP A 246 15.45 -23.23 -13.87
N GLU A 247 16.75 -23.25 -13.56
CA GLU A 247 17.22 -23.59 -12.22
C GLU A 247 16.96 -22.44 -11.23
N VAL A 248 16.51 -22.77 -10.03
CA VAL A 248 16.19 -21.80 -8.98
C VAL A 248 17.44 -21.24 -8.28
N SER A 249 18.55 -22.01 -8.27
CA SER A 249 19.76 -21.64 -7.53
C SER A 249 20.39 -20.31 -7.95
N PRO A 250 20.58 -19.99 -9.24
CA PRO A 250 21.12 -18.71 -9.64
C PRO A 250 20.23 -17.52 -9.25
N ILE A 251 18.92 -17.73 -9.22
CA ILE A 251 17.95 -16.71 -8.79
C ILE A 251 18.11 -16.43 -7.30
N ILE A 252 18.23 -17.47 -6.49
CA ILE A 252 18.44 -17.33 -5.04
C ILE A 252 19.75 -16.58 -4.77
N ASP A 253 20.85 -16.94 -5.45
CA ASP A 253 22.13 -16.27 -5.30
C ASP A 253 22.06 -14.78 -5.65
N GLU A 254 21.29 -14.44 -6.69
CA GLU A 254 21.07 -13.05 -7.06
C GLU A 254 20.17 -12.31 -6.06
N LEU A 255 19.14 -12.96 -5.53
CA LEU A 255 18.27 -12.36 -4.51
C LEU A 255 19.00 -12.10 -3.19
N ARG A 256 19.96 -12.95 -2.84
CA ARG A 256 20.77 -12.77 -1.61
C ARG A 256 21.69 -11.55 -1.67
N LYS A 257 22.06 -11.12 -2.87
CA LYS A 257 22.78 -9.84 -3.04
C LYS A 257 21.81 -8.70 -2.80
N ASP A 258 22.12 -7.85 -1.84
CA ASP A 258 21.26 -6.69 -1.48
C ASP A 258 19.82 -7.12 -1.12
N PHE A 259 19.71 -8.24 -0.40
CA PHE A 259 18.42 -8.88 -0.09
C PHE A 259 17.43 -7.90 0.55
N GLN A 260 17.88 -7.15 1.56
CA GLN A 260 16.95 -6.32 2.35
C GLN A 260 16.26 -5.26 1.49
N HIS A 261 17.02 -4.60 0.62
CA HIS A 261 16.45 -3.62 -0.30
C HIS A 261 15.43 -4.25 -1.26
N LYS A 262 15.77 -5.40 -1.87
CA LYS A 262 14.86 -6.13 -2.76
C LYS A 262 13.59 -6.57 -2.03
N ALA A 263 13.71 -7.06 -0.80
CA ALA A 263 12.56 -7.45 0.02
C ALA A 263 11.65 -6.24 0.35
N ASN A 264 12.25 -5.11 0.72
CA ASN A 264 11.52 -3.86 0.96
C ASN A 264 10.74 -3.40 -0.29
N LYS A 265 11.34 -3.49 -1.48
CA LYS A 265 10.67 -3.18 -2.76
C LYS A 265 9.50 -4.11 -3.03
N VAL A 266 9.69 -5.42 -2.86
CA VAL A 266 8.63 -6.42 -3.07
C VAL A 266 7.47 -6.20 -2.09
N PHE A 267 7.79 -5.96 -0.82
CA PHE A 267 6.76 -5.75 0.20
C PHE A 267 6.00 -4.43 0.00
N SER A 268 6.70 -3.33 -0.29
CA SER A 268 6.07 -2.04 -0.65
C SER A 268 5.14 -2.18 -1.86
N TRP A 269 5.58 -2.88 -2.90
CA TRP A 269 4.76 -3.18 -4.07
C TRP A 269 3.49 -3.96 -3.70
N TRP A 270 3.61 -4.97 -2.84
CA TRP A 270 2.45 -5.76 -2.42
C TRP A 270 1.42 -4.92 -1.65
N ILE A 271 1.86 -4.05 -0.74
CA ILE A 271 0.96 -3.11 -0.05
C ILE A 271 0.22 -2.22 -1.08
N GLN A 272 0.92 -1.72 -2.10
CA GLN A 272 0.31 -0.96 -3.19
C GLN A 272 -0.71 -1.78 -3.99
N GLN A 273 -0.41 -3.05 -4.30
CA GLN A 273 -1.36 -3.92 -5.01
C GLN A 273 -2.63 -4.17 -4.20
N LYS A 274 -2.52 -4.37 -2.90
CA LYS A 274 -3.70 -4.49 -2.01
C LYS A 274 -4.58 -3.24 -2.06
N LYS A 275 -3.98 -2.05 -1.97
CA LYS A 275 -4.70 -0.78 -2.13
C LYS A 275 -5.39 -0.70 -3.50
N ASN A 276 -4.66 -1.00 -4.58
CA ASN A 276 -5.19 -0.95 -5.93
C ASN A 276 -6.42 -1.88 -6.12
N TYR A 277 -6.39 -3.09 -5.56
CA TYR A 277 -7.53 -4.00 -5.62
C TYR A 277 -8.74 -3.43 -4.89
N VAL A 278 -8.57 -2.92 -3.68
CA VAL A 278 -9.67 -2.35 -2.90
C VAL A 278 -10.25 -1.12 -3.60
N GLU A 279 -9.42 -0.19 -4.06
CA GLU A 279 -9.88 1.00 -4.79
C GLU A 279 -10.63 0.64 -6.08
N LYS A 280 -10.08 -0.31 -6.85
CA LYS A 280 -10.73 -0.78 -8.09
C LYS A 280 -12.09 -1.43 -7.81
N PHE A 281 -12.18 -2.23 -6.75
CA PHE A 281 -13.41 -2.91 -6.35
C PHE A 281 -14.54 -1.91 -6.05
N TYR A 282 -14.26 -0.93 -5.21
CA TYR A 282 -15.25 0.10 -4.88
C TYR A 282 -15.55 1.05 -6.03
N SER A 283 -14.54 1.40 -6.83
CA SER A 283 -14.73 2.20 -8.05
C SER A 283 -15.64 1.50 -9.07
N ASP A 284 -15.52 0.19 -9.21
CA ASP A 284 -16.39 -0.60 -10.10
C ASP A 284 -17.85 -0.59 -9.63
N ILE A 285 -18.06 -0.65 -8.31
CA ILE A 285 -19.40 -0.56 -7.72
C ILE A 285 -19.99 0.84 -7.95
N ASP A 286 -19.22 1.90 -7.72
CA ASP A 286 -19.69 3.28 -7.92
C ASP A 286 -20.10 3.54 -9.37
N GLU A 287 -19.29 3.08 -10.32
CA GLU A 287 -19.59 3.22 -11.76
C GLU A 287 -20.87 2.46 -12.13
N LEU A 288 -21.05 1.21 -11.66
CA LEU A 288 -22.24 0.41 -11.91
C LEU A 288 -23.50 1.01 -11.30
N ALA A 289 -23.40 1.53 -10.08
CA ALA A 289 -24.50 2.14 -9.34
C ALA A 289 -24.81 3.58 -9.78
N GLY A 290 -24.05 4.13 -10.75
CA GLY A 290 -24.19 5.52 -11.20
C GLY A 290 -23.91 6.54 -10.12
N ARG A 291 -23.04 6.23 -9.16
CA ARG A 291 -22.66 7.10 -8.06
C ARG A 291 -21.47 7.96 -8.49
N GLU A 292 -21.63 9.26 -8.44
CA GLU A 292 -20.48 10.17 -8.54
C GLU A 292 -19.82 10.27 -7.16
N ARG A 293 -18.62 9.72 -7.04
CA ARG A 293 -17.74 10.05 -5.91
C ARG A 293 -17.30 11.49 -6.09
N LYS A 294 -17.86 12.38 -5.27
CA LYS A 294 -17.28 13.70 -5.09
C LYS A 294 -16.27 13.56 -3.96
N PRO A 295 -14.97 13.81 -4.19
CA PRO A 295 -14.06 14.06 -3.09
C PRO A 295 -14.70 15.12 -2.20
N ALA A 296 -14.79 14.89 -0.91
CA ALA A 296 -15.14 15.97 -0.01
C ALA A 296 -14.08 17.05 -0.19
N LEU A 297 -14.48 18.32 -0.26
CA LEU A 297 -13.55 19.46 -0.39
C LEU A 297 -12.53 19.50 0.77
N ASP A 298 -12.79 18.72 1.80
CA ASP A 298 -12.04 18.63 3.05
C ASP A 298 -11.16 17.38 3.13
N GLU A 299 -11.10 16.54 2.07
CA GLU A 299 -10.25 15.33 2.07
C GLU A 299 -8.78 15.71 1.89
N ILE A 300 -7.96 15.32 2.85
CA ILE A 300 -6.53 15.58 2.90
C ILE A 300 -5.76 14.28 2.66
N THR A 301 -4.73 14.33 1.81
CA THR A 301 -3.70 13.29 1.78
C THR A 301 -2.42 13.83 2.40
N ALA A 302 -1.87 13.10 3.39
CA ALA A 302 -0.55 13.42 3.92
C ALA A 302 0.54 12.79 3.04
N ILE A 303 1.59 13.56 2.75
CA ILE A 303 2.84 13.08 2.12
C ILE A 303 3.95 13.20 3.15
N VAL A 304 4.54 12.06 3.52
CA VAL A 304 5.64 11.98 4.48
C VAL A 304 6.90 11.56 3.76
N THR A 305 7.93 12.41 3.75
CA THR A 305 9.22 12.10 3.12
C THR A 305 10.24 11.64 4.14
N VAL A 306 10.86 10.49 3.90
CA VAL A 306 11.82 9.85 4.79
C VAL A 306 13.15 9.64 4.08
N SER A 307 14.24 9.99 4.76
CA SER A 307 15.62 9.77 4.32
C SER A 307 16.43 9.14 5.46
N PRO A 308 17.64 8.60 5.22
CA PRO A 308 18.47 8.04 6.28
C PRO A 308 18.78 9.04 7.40
N TRP A 309 18.62 8.63 8.65
CA TRP A 309 19.02 9.39 9.84
C TRP A 309 19.77 8.54 10.87
N LYS A 310 20.35 9.19 11.88
CA LYS A 310 21.29 8.55 12.82
C LYS A 310 20.66 7.46 13.71
N ASP A 311 19.37 7.56 14.01
CA ASP A 311 18.67 6.63 14.89
C ASP A 311 18.26 5.32 14.18
N ASN A 312 18.46 5.23 12.84
CA ASN A 312 18.19 3.96 12.17
C ASN A 312 18.98 2.81 12.81
N PRO A 313 18.36 1.65 13.03
CA PRO A 313 17.08 1.17 12.50
C PRO A 313 15.87 1.40 13.42
N SER A 314 15.89 2.32 14.37
CA SER A 314 14.74 2.63 15.23
C SER A 314 13.62 3.29 14.43
N THR A 315 12.37 2.88 14.65
CA THR A 315 11.16 3.47 14.06
C THR A 315 10.54 4.57 14.93
N GLY A 316 11.07 4.79 16.14
CA GLY A 316 10.43 5.65 17.14
C GLY A 316 10.18 7.10 16.69
N ILE A 317 11.08 7.69 15.87
CA ILE A 317 10.88 9.02 15.30
C ILE A 317 9.74 8.97 14.27
N PHE A 318 9.78 8.01 13.36
CA PHE A 318 8.75 7.81 12.34
C PHE A 318 7.36 7.57 12.94
N GLU A 319 7.27 6.70 13.97
CA GLU A 319 6.01 6.42 14.67
C GLU A 319 5.42 7.68 15.33
N LYS A 320 6.26 8.52 15.93
CA LYS A 320 5.82 9.81 16.50
C LYS A 320 5.31 10.77 15.43
N CYS A 321 5.98 10.83 14.26
CA CYS A 321 5.53 11.62 13.13
C CYS A 321 4.15 11.15 12.66
N ILE A 322 3.98 9.86 12.35
CA ILE A 322 2.68 9.29 11.91
C ILE A 322 1.60 9.50 12.98
N LYS A 323 1.92 9.24 14.25
CA LYS A 323 0.98 9.46 15.35
C LYS A 323 0.52 10.92 15.41
N SER A 324 1.42 11.89 15.28
CA SER A 324 1.06 13.30 15.30
C SER A 324 0.10 13.68 14.18
N ILE A 325 0.29 13.13 12.98
CA ILE A 325 -0.63 13.32 11.84
C ILE A 325 -2.01 12.74 12.17
N ARG A 326 -2.06 11.53 12.77
CA ARG A 326 -3.30 10.88 13.18
C ARG A 326 -4.02 11.65 14.29
N ASP A 327 -3.28 12.14 15.27
CA ASP A 327 -3.84 12.93 16.39
C ASP A 327 -4.44 14.25 15.89
N THR A 328 -3.81 14.91 14.89
CA THR A 328 -4.23 16.20 14.37
C THR A 328 -5.35 16.08 13.32
N PHE A 329 -5.20 15.19 12.34
CA PHE A 329 -6.09 15.09 11.16
C PHE A 329 -6.96 13.83 11.14
N GLY A 330 -6.85 12.95 12.14
CA GLY A 330 -7.60 11.70 12.18
C GLY A 330 -7.15 10.68 11.13
N ASN A 331 -8.10 9.89 10.65
CA ASN A 331 -7.84 8.84 9.66
C ASN A 331 -7.85 9.41 8.24
N ILE A 332 -6.79 10.07 7.84
CA ILE A 332 -6.53 10.49 6.45
C ILE A 332 -5.60 9.51 5.75
N ASP A 333 -5.61 9.49 4.42
CA ASP A 333 -4.63 8.73 3.63
C ASP A 333 -3.23 9.32 3.83
N ILE A 334 -2.24 8.46 4.05
CA ILE A 334 -0.84 8.86 4.18
C ILE A 334 -0.02 8.16 3.10
N ILE A 335 0.77 8.91 2.36
CA ILE A 335 1.76 8.38 1.42
C ILE A 335 3.13 8.61 2.02
N VAL A 336 3.86 7.53 2.30
CA VAL A 336 5.24 7.60 2.83
C VAL A 336 6.23 7.27 1.73
N THR A 337 7.20 8.13 1.53
CA THR A 337 8.30 7.90 0.59
C THR A 337 9.59 7.61 1.34
N PHE A 338 10.24 6.50 1.03
CA PHE A 338 11.54 6.10 1.56
C PHE A 338 12.60 6.36 0.49
N ASP A 339 13.40 7.41 0.66
CA ASP A 339 14.44 7.79 -0.31
C ASP A 339 15.59 6.79 -0.31
N GLY A 340 16.32 6.71 -1.42
CA GLY A 340 17.52 5.88 -1.51
C GLY A 340 18.68 6.47 -0.71
N VAL A 341 19.62 5.62 -0.30
CA VAL A 341 20.80 6.01 0.44
C VAL A 341 21.82 6.68 -0.49
N ARG A 342 22.29 7.86 -0.13
CA ARG A 342 23.37 8.57 -0.86
C ARG A 342 24.68 7.79 -0.81
N GLU A 343 25.55 8.02 -1.77
CA GLU A 343 26.86 7.36 -1.83
C GLU A 343 27.72 7.70 -0.60
N GLU A 344 27.65 8.95 -0.14
CA GLU A 344 28.37 9.46 1.05
C GLU A 344 27.80 8.92 2.38
N GLN A 345 26.61 8.30 2.36
CA GLN A 345 25.93 7.71 3.50
C GLN A 345 25.87 6.18 3.41
N SER A 346 26.73 5.58 2.57
CA SER A 346 26.72 4.13 2.32
C SER A 346 26.93 3.27 3.58
N ASP A 347 27.59 3.81 4.60
CA ASP A 347 27.78 3.20 5.92
C ASP A 347 26.47 3.09 6.72
N MET A 348 25.45 3.89 6.42
CA MET A 348 24.14 3.84 7.04
C MET A 348 23.18 2.87 6.34
N ARG A 349 23.55 2.32 5.19
CA ARG A 349 22.64 1.54 4.31
C ARG A 349 21.95 0.40 5.06
N ASP A 350 22.70 -0.47 5.72
CA ASP A 350 22.14 -1.66 6.37
C ASP A 350 21.14 -1.28 7.48
N ALA A 351 21.47 -0.27 8.28
CA ALA A 351 20.60 0.23 9.34
C ALA A 351 19.33 0.89 8.76
N TYR A 352 19.46 1.63 7.68
CA TYR A 352 18.33 2.26 7.02
C TYR A 352 17.41 1.25 6.33
N GLU A 353 17.96 0.26 5.62
CA GLU A 353 17.15 -0.79 4.99
C GLU A 353 16.37 -1.62 6.05
N GLU A 354 16.97 -1.87 7.20
CA GLU A 354 16.28 -2.51 8.32
C GLU A 354 15.19 -1.58 8.91
N PHE A 355 15.44 -0.28 9.02
CA PHE A 355 14.41 0.70 9.38
C PHE A 355 13.24 0.66 8.38
N VAL A 356 13.52 0.71 7.07
CA VAL A 356 12.48 0.66 6.02
C VAL A 356 11.66 -0.63 6.16
N ARG A 357 12.30 -1.77 6.39
CA ARG A 357 11.60 -3.04 6.64
C ARG A 357 10.61 -2.92 7.79
N ARG A 358 11.03 -2.38 8.94
CA ARG A 358 10.16 -2.20 10.12
C ARG A 358 9.03 -1.22 9.83
N ALA A 359 9.32 -0.11 9.17
CA ALA A 359 8.32 0.89 8.80
C ALA A 359 7.28 0.33 7.83
N LEU A 360 7.66 -0.55 6.90
CA LEU A 360 6.72 -1.22 5.98
C LEU A 360 5.74 -2.14 6.73
N TYR A 361 6.17 -2.83 7.78
CA TYR A 361 5.26 -3.58 8.63
C TYR A 361 4.23 -2.66 9.30
N LEU A 362 4.67 -1.52 9.84
CA LEU A 362 3.76 -0.52 10.43
C LEU A 362 2.77 0.03 9.38
N CYS A 363 3.24 0.32 8.16
CA CYS A 363 2.36 0.75 7.07
C CYS A 363 1.30 -0.30 6.72
N ASN A 364 1.71 -1.58 6.67
CA ASN A 364 0.83 -2.69 6.35
C ASN A 364 -0.21 -2.95 7.45
N GLU A 365 0.15 -2.75 8.72
CA GLU A 365 -0.76 -2.86 9.87
C GLU A 365 -1.75 -1.69 9.94
N ASP A 366 -1.31 -0.46 9.66
CA ASP A 366 -2.19 0.71 9.64
C ASP A 366 -3.27 0.57 8.56
N GLY A 367 -2.92 0.05 7.39
CA GLY A 367 -3.84 -0.21 6.28
C GLY A 367 -4.38 1.04 5.57
N ALA A 368 -3.86 2.24 5.90
CA ALA A 368 -4.14 3.51 5.23
C ALA A 368 -2.85 4.31 4.97
N ILE A 369 -1.68 3.65 5.03
CA ILE A 369 -0.36 4.23 4.74
C ILE A 369 0.23 3.55 3.51
N LEU A 370 0.33 4.30 2.41
CA LEU A 370 0.88 3.83 1.13
C LEU A 370 2.40 4.07 1.08
N PRO A 371 3.25 3.04 1.15
CA PRO A 371 4.69 3.20 1.05
C PRO A 371 5.18 3.26 -0.39
N ILE A 372 6.20 4.07 -0.65
CA ILE A 372 6.97 4.12 -1.90
C ILE A 372 8.45 4.01 -1.54
N VAL A 373 9.13 2.97 -1.99
CA VAL A 373 10.56 2.74 -1.74
C VAL A 373 11.36 3.01 -3.02
N PHE A 374 12.35 3.90 -2.96
CA PHE A 374 13.19 4.26 -4.10
C PHE A 374 14.48 3.45 -4.15
N ASP A 375 14.89 3.05 -5.36
CA ASP A 375 16.16 2.35 -5.60
C ASP A 375 17.38 3.27 -5.43
N LYS A 376 17.19 4.56 -5.70
CA LYS A 376 18.24 5.56 -5.70
C LYS A 376 17.77 6.79 -4.97
N HIS A 377 18.73 7.56 -4.47
CA HIS A 377 18.45 8.87 -3.92
C HIS A 377 17.81 9.78 -4.99
N VAL A 378 16.58 10.21 -4.73
CA VAL A 378 15.78 11.05 -5.63
C VAL A 378 15.54 12.44 -5.05
N HIS A 379 16.06 12.70 -3.87
CA HIS A 379 15.83 13.90 -3.09
C HIS A 379 14.35 14.10 -2.69
N GLN A 380 14.11 14.96 -1.73
CA GLN A 380 12.76 15.29 -1.25
C GLN A 380 11.82 15.72 -2.39
N VAL A 381 12.34 16.48 -3.36
CA VAL A 381 11.58 16.95 -4.53
C VAL A 381 11.11 15.79 -5.40
N GLY A 382 11.98 14.86 -5.74
CA GLY A 382 11.63 13.67 -6.52
C GLY A 382 10.66 12.78 -5.77
N ALA A 383 10.90 12.57 -4.48
CA ALA A 383 10.02 11.80 -3.59
C ALA A 383 8.61 12.40 -3.52
N THR A 384 8.50 13.71 -3.30
CA THR A 384 7.21 14.42 -3.26
C THR A 384 6.47 14.33 -4.59
N ARG A 385 7.15 14.51 -5.72
CA ARG A 385 6.53 14.40 -7.05
C ARG A 385 5.94 13.02 -7.33
N GLU A 386 6.62 11.96 -6.92
CA GLU A 386 6.08 10.60 -7.07
C GLU A 386 4.89 10.35 -6.14
N ALA A 387 4.92 10.88 -4.91
CA ALA A 387 3.80 10.81 -3.99
C ALA A 387 2.56 11.56 -4.53
N LEU A 388 2.74 12.76 -5.07
CA LEU A 388 1.66 13.57 -5.67
C LEU A 388 0.91 12.85 -6.80
N LYS A 389 1.60 12.01 -7.58
CA LYS A 389 0.95 11.18 -8.61
C LYS A 389 0.00 10.14 -8.03
N LYS A 390 0.19 9.76 -6.77
CA LYS A 390 -0.64 8.77 -6.06
C LYS A 390 -1.71 9.42 -5.16
N ALA A 391 -1.55 10.70 -4.82
CA ALA A 391 -2.53 11.43 -4.04
C ALA A 391 -3.81 11.65 -4.86
N GLN A 392 -4.96 11.31 -4.26
CA GLN A 392 -6.27 11.41 -4.90
C GLN A 392 -7.05 12.67 -4.49
N THR A 393 -6.56 13.40 -3.47
CA THR A 393 -7.18 14.61 -2.95
C THR A 393 -6.51 15.86 -3.49
N ASP A 394 -7.23 16.97 -3.50
CA ASP A 394 -6.67 18.26 -3.94
C ASP A 394 -5.90 18.97 -2.82
N LEU A 395 -6.18 18.64 -1.56
CA LEU A 395 -5.47 19.20 -0.42
C LEU A 395 -4.40 18.23 0.09
N ILE A 396 -3.17 18.72 0.17
CA ILE A 396 -1.98 17.94 0.53
C ILE A 396 -1.39 18.49 1.83
N LEU A 397 -1.22 17.60 2.81
CA LEU A 397 -0.42 17.85 4.00
C LEU A 397 0.99 17.30 3.76
N PHE A 398 1.98 18.16 3.66
CA PHE A 398 3.38 17.74 3.56
C PHE A 398 4.04 17.71 4.94
N VAL A 399 4.75 16.62 5.27
CA VAL A 399 5.50 16.48 6.53
C VAL A 399 6.83 15.77 6.27
N GLU A 400 7.91 16.23 6.92
CA GLU A 400 9.17 15.47 6.96
C GLU A 400 9.05 14.35 8.01
N GLY A 401 9.55 13.15 7.71
CA GLY A 401 9.38 11.96 8.55
C GLY A 401 10.03 12.04 9.94
N ASP A 402 10.83 13.05 10.18
CA ASP A 402 11.45 13.38 11.46
C ASP A 402 10.81 14.60 12.14
N THR A 403 9.63 14.99 11.70
CA THR A 403 8.89 16.12 12.25
C THR A 403 7.54 15.67 12.79
N ALA A 404 7.19 16.13 13.99
CA ALA A 404 5.86 15.95 14.56
C ALA A 404 5.06 17.25 14.47
N LEU A 405 3.77 17.15 14.21
CA LEU A 405 2.82 18.24 14.36
C LEU A 405 2.43 18.39 15.84
N THR A 406 2.28 19.63 16.29
CA THR A 406 1.87 19.98 17.65
C THR A 406 0.63 20.87 17.68
N VAL A 407 0.07 21.16 16.52
CA VAL A 407 -1.21 21.85 16.35
C VAL A 407 -2.36 20.91 16.72
N ASP A 408 -3.38 21.43 17.39
CA ASP A 408 -4.55 20.63 17.69
C ASP A 408 -5.51 20.48 16.49
N SER A 409 -6.50 19.60 16.63
CA SER A 409 -7.39 19.27 15.52
C SER A 409 -8.35 20.41 15.15
N GLU A 410 -8.74 21.27 16.08
CA GLU A 410 -9.65 22.39 15.82
C GLU A 410 -8.92 23.48 15.03
N GLU A 411 -7.69 23.84 15.47
CA GLU A 411 -6.79 24.74 14.75
C GLU A 411 -6.49 24.22 13.34
N ALA A 412 -6.16 22.91 13.21
CA ALA A 412 -5.86 22.27 11.93
C ALA A 412 -7.04 22.32 10.94
N LEU A 413 -8.27 22.14 11.43
CA LEU A 413 -9.50 22.27 10.62
C LEU A 413 -9.73 23.71 10.17
N GLU A 414 -9.56 24.70 11.07
CA GLU A 414 -9.66 26.12 10.70
C GLU A 414 -8.68 26.48 9.59
N ILE A 415 -7.42 26.08 9.74
CA ILE A 415 -6.36 26.32 8.76
C ILE A 415 -6.69 25.63 7.42
N SER A 416 -7.14 24.37 7.47
CA SER A 416 -7.47 23.59 6.27
C SER A 416 -8.55 24.25 5.43
N SER A 417 -9.53 24.89 6.09
CA SER A 417 -10.64 25.58 5.41
C SER A 417 -10.22 26.80 4.61
N LEU A 418 -9.05 27.34 4.88
CA LEU A 418 -8.51 28.55 4.20
C LEU A 418 -7.63 28.19 3.00
N VAL A 419 -7.10 26.96 2.94
CA VAL A 419 -6.27 26.51 1.81
C VAL A 419 -7.15 26.18 0.62
N GLY A 420 -6.78 26.71 -0.55
CA GLY A 420 -7.56 26.61 -1.79
C GLY A 420 -8.61 27.69 -1.98
N TYR A 421 -8.89 28.51 -0.95
CA TYR A 421 -9.78 29.67 -1.04
C TYR A 421 -9.01 30.98 -0.91
N ASP A 422 -8.37 31.18 0.24
CA ASP A 422 -7.65 32.42 0.56
C ASP A 422 -6.14 32.26 0.36
N TYR A 423 -5.63 31.03 0.53
CA TYR A 423 -4.21 30.72 0.43
C TYR A 423 -3.98 29.47 -0.41
N ASP A 424 -2.88 29.44 -1.17
CA ASP A 424 -2.42 28.24 -1.89
C ASP A 424 -1.59 27.32 -1.00
N LEU A 425 -0.94 27.91 0.03
CA LEU A 425 -0.15 27.20 1.01
C LEU A 425 -0.19 27.89 2.38
N ILE A 426 -0.39 27.08 3.44
CA ILE A 426 -0.22 27.52 4.82
C ILE A 426 0.78 26.59 5.51
N ARG A 427 1.87 27.19 6.05
CA ARG A 427 2.97 26.48 6.68
C ARG A 427 2.80 26.44 8.19
N PHE A 428 2.98 25.27 8.81
CA PHE A 428 3.15 25.10 10.25
C PHE A 428 4.54 25.58 10.69
N TYR A 429 4.65 26.15 11.88
CA TYR A 429 5.85 26.82 12.28
C TYR A 429 6.50 26.23 13.53
N HIS A 430 7.83 26.21 13.56
CA HIS A 430 8.61 25.64 14.67
C HIS A 430 8.81 26.59 15.83
N PHE A 431 8.42 27.84 15.68
CA PHE A 431 8.58 28.88 16.66
C PHE A 431 7.21 29.41 17.08
N ASP A 432 7.12 29.97 18.27
CA ASP A 432 5.97 30.68 18.77
C ASP A 432 5.89 32.14 18.28
N GLU A 433 6.99 32.65 17.69
CA GLU A 433 7.05 33.98 17.08
C GLU A 433 8.00 33.99 15.87
N ILE A 434 7.81 34.97 14.98
CA ILE A 434 8.68 35.14 13.84
C ILE A 434 9.97 35.84 14.28
N PRO A 435 11.17 35.26 14.07
CA PRO A 435 12.45 35.91 14.34
C PRO A 435 12.58 37.24 13.60
N ASP A 436 13.19 38.25 14.24
CA ASP A 436 13.37 39.58 13.66
C ASP A 436 14.09 39.54 12.30
N GLU A 437 15.04 38.64 12.15
CA GLU A 437 15.77 38.42 10.90
C GLU A 437 14.91 37.94 9.73
N HIS A 438 13.71 37.44 9.97
CA HIS A 438 12.78 36.99 8.93
C HIS A 438 11.65 37.96 8.65
N ARG A 439 11.50 39.03 9.45
CA ARG A 439 10.36 39.97 9.34
C ARG A 439 10.27 40.65 7.96
N TYR A 440 11.39 40.84 7.28
CA TYR A 440 11.39 41.43 5.94
C TYR A 440 10.70 40.57 4.87
N LEU A 441 10.48 39.29 5.14
CA LEU A 441 9.77 38.35 4.26
C LEU A 441 8.26 38.31 4.53
N MET A 442 7.83 38.96 5.61
CA MET A 442 6.44 38.96 6.07
C MET A 442 5.70 40.18 5.51
N ARG A 443 4.42 39.96 5.24
CA ARG A 443 3.50 40.98 4.73
C ARG A 443 2.40 41.24 5.73
N ASP A 444 1.17 40.89 5.39
CA ASP A 444 -0.01 41.15 6.20
C ASP A 444 -0.24 40.10 7.29
N TRP A 445 -0.98 40.47 8.31
CA TRP A 445 -1.36 39.63 9.43
C TRP A 445 -2.89 39.49 9.49
N LEU A 446 -3.35 38.22 9.60
CA LEU A 446 -4.75 37.90 9.82
C LEU A 446 -4.89 37.17 11.16
N THR A 447 -5.68 37.72 12.07
CA THR A 447 -5.98 37.06 13.36
C THR A 447 -7.07 36.02 13.17
N LEU A 448 -6.82 34.82 13.66
CA LEU A 448 -7.75 33.68 13.70
C LEU A 448 -8.27 33.46 15.13
N SER A 449 -9.07 32.39 15.33
CA SER A 449 -9.67 32.05 16.62
C SER A 449 -8.63 31.66 17.68
N ALA A 450 -7.54 30.98 17.27
CA ALA A 450 -6.50 30.44 18.15
C ALA A 450 -5.07 30.80 17.69
N GLY A 451 -4.90 31.90 16.96
CA GLY A 451 -3.60 32.32 16.46
C GLY A 451 -3.65 33.36 15.37
N SER A 452 -2.62 33.36 14.53
CA SER A 452 -2.51 34.33 13.44
C SER A 452 -1.92 33.70 12.18
N LEU A 453 -2.41 34.12 11.02
CA LEU A 453 -1.75 33.88 9.74
C LEU A 453 -0.92 35.09 9.38
N VAL A 454 0.33 34.82 8.98
CA VAL A 454 1.28 35.83 8.53
C VAL A 454 1.61 35.56 7.07
N GLU A 455 1.15 36.42 6.18
CA GLU A 455 1.48 36.29 4.76
C GLU A 455 2.99 36.39 4.55
N THR A 456 3.53 35.49 3.73
CA THR A 456 4.96 35.41 3.48
C THR A 456 5.27 35.16 2.01
N VAL A 457 6.43 35.59 1.58
CA VAL A 457 7.03 35.23 0.28
C VAL A 457 8.07 34.11 0.43
N GLN A 458 8.28 33.62 1.65
CA GLN A 458 9.28 32.61 1.94
C GLN A 458 8.74 31.21 1.72
N TRP A 459 9.35 30.48 0.80
CA TRP A 459 9.20 29.04 0.68
C TRP A 459 10.04 28.30 1.72
N SER A 460 9.53 27.19 2.24
CA SER A 460 10.28 26.26 3.08
C SER A 460 9.66 24.87 2.99
N GLN A 461 10.48 23.84 3.08
CA GLN A 461 10.07 22.42 3.11
C GLN A 461 9.45 21.98 4.45
N ARG A 462 9.27 22.91 5.38
CA ARG A 462 8.61 22.63 6.68
C ARG A 462 7.19 22.12 6.47
N PRO A 463 6.61 21.44 7.48
CA PRO A 463 5.23 20.96 7.37
C PRO A 463 4.27 22.05 6.91
N HIS A 464 3.43 21.72 5.94
CA HIS A 464 2.48 22.67 5.38
C HIS A 464 1.27 21.97 4.75
N LEU A 465 0.16 22.68 4.71
CA LEU A 465 -0.99 22.36 3.87
C LEU A 465 -0.89 23.17 2.59
N ALA A 466 -1.10 22.53 1.44
CA ALA A 466 -1.13 23.20 0.15
C ALA A 466 -2.09 22.50 -0.81
N THR A 467 -2.57 23.23 -1.82
CA THR A 467 -3.30 22.61 -2.92
C THR A 467 -2.37 21.80 -3.81
N LYS A 468 -2.88 20.79 -4.47
CA LYS A 468 -2.12 20.02 -5.46
C LYS A 468 -1.67 20.91 -6.62
N ASP A 469 -2.52 21.84 -7.05
CA ASP A 469 -2.22 22.85 -8.07
C ASP A 469 -1.03 23.74 -7.69
N PHE A 470 -0.86 24.04 -6.39
CA PHE A 470 0.32 24.77 -5.92
C PHE A 470 1.62 24.06 -6.34
N TYR A 471 1.70 22.75 -6.16
CA TYR A 471 2.89 21.97 -6.51
C TYR A 471 3.14 21.89 -8.02
N ASP A 472 2.09 21.88 -8.83
CA ASP A 472 2.19 21.84 -10.28
C ASP A 472 2.65 23.18 -10.86
N ASN A 473 2.22 24.30 -10.25
CA ASN A 473 2.49 25.66 -10.71
C ASN A 473 3.73 26.30 -10.07
N ALA A 474 4.11 25.86 -8.86
CA ALA A 474 5.26 26.42 -8.16
C ALA A 474 6.56 25.79 -8.66
N ASN A 475 7.39 26.56 -9.37
CA ASN A 475 8.78 26.18 -9.66
C ASN A 475 9.70 26.17 -8.41
N CYS A 476 9.11 26.13 -7.23
CA CYS A 476 9.79 26.24 -5.93
C CYS A 476 10.37 24.92 -5.40
N PHE A 477 10.19 23.81 -6.11
CA PHE A 477 10.82 22.52 -5.80
C PHE A 477 12.32 22.45 -6.17
N ILE A 478 13.07 23.51 -5.96
CA ILE A 478 14.52 23.47 -6.17
C ILE A 478 15.16 23.46 -4.79
N GLU A 479 15.66 22.31 -4.35
CA GLU A 479 16.34 22.12 -3.06
C GLU A 479 17.42 23.19 -2.80
N ASP A 480 18.16 23.57 -3.82
CA ASP A 480 19.22 24.57 -3.73
C ASP A 480 18.72 26.01 -3.48
N LYS A 481 17.42 26.25 -3.51
CA LYS A 481 16.78 27.54 -3.25
C LYS A 481 15.97 27.59 -1.95
N ILE A 482 16.25 26.70 -1.02
CA ILE A 482 15.57 26.57 0.29
C ILE A 482 15.49 27.89 1.07
N HIS A 483 16.39 28.81 0.82
CA HIS A 483 16.43 30.15 1.42
C HIS A 483 16.01 31.27 0.46
N GLY A 484 15.42 30.94 -0.67
CA GLY A 484 14.99 31.88 -1.69
C GLY A 484 13.57 32.37 -1.51
N VAL A 485 13.29 33.53 -2.07
CA VAL A 485 11.92 34.03 -2.23
C VAL A 485 11.22 33.14 -3.24
N ALA A 486 10.12 32.49 -2.85
CA ALA A 486 9.36 31.58 -3.71
C ALA A 486 8.55 32.31 -4.77
N GLN A 487 8.24 33.59 -4.59
CA GLN A 487 7.56 34.37 -5.60
C GLN A 487 8.50 34.64 -6.78
N THR A 488 8.30 33.88 -7.83
CA THR A 488 8.77 34.26 -9.16
C THR A 488 7.70 35.13 -9.83
N PRO A 489 8.04 35.90 -10.88
CA PRO A 489 7.02 36.59 -11.67
C PRO A 489 5.93 35.69 -12.26
N GLU A 490 6.18 34.38 -12.29
CA GLU A 490 5.31 33.35 -12.85
C GLU A 490 4.41 32.68 -11.77
N PHE A 491 4.69 32.90 -10.48
CA PHE A 491 3.89 32.37 -9.38
C PHE A 491 3.27 33.52 -8.56
N ASP A 492 1.98 33.71 -8.73
CA ASP A 492 1.17 34.75 -8.05
C ASP A 492 0.41 34.19 -6.83
N GLY A 493 0.83 33.02 -6.31
CA GLY A 493 0.16 32.35 -5.22
C GLY A 493 0.34 33.03 -3.86
N ARG A 494 -0.68 32.89 -3.01
CA ARG A 494 -0.66 33.40 -1.63
C ARG A 494 -0.19 32.33 -0.67
N MET A 495 0.87 32.65 0.07
CA MET A 495 1.43 31.76 1.11
C MET A 495 1.37 32.44 2.47
N ALA A 496 1.10 31.66 3.52
CA ALA A 496 1.13 32.13 4.88
C ALA A 496 1.86 31.17 5.83
N ILE A 497 2.25 31.71 6.98
CA ILE A 497 2.73 30.96 8.15
C ILE A 497 1.65 31.03 9.22
N TYR A 498 1.28 29.89 9.78
CA TYR A 498 0.42 29.82 10.93
C TYR A 498 1.25 29.87 12.23
N ILE A 499 0.89 30.78 13.12
CA ILE A 499 1.43 30.96 14.44
C ILE A 499 0.30 30.76 15.44
N SER A 500 0.36 29.70 16.22
CA SER A 500 -0.62 29.40 17.26
C SER A 500 -0.36 30.23 18.49
N ASP A 501 -1.42 30.63 19.18
CA ASP A 501 -1.36 31.25 20.51
C ASP A 501 -0.83 30.30 21.60
N TRP A 502 -0.80 28.99 21.29
CA TRP A 502 -0.39 27.92 22.20
C TRP A 502 1.08 27.49 22.03
N GLY A 503 1.80 28.05 21.06
CA GLY A 503 3.22 27.80 20.84
C GLY A 503 3.55 27.22 19.46
N ALA A 504 4.68 26.54 19.35
CA ALA A 504 5.13 25.96 18.08
C ALA A 504 4.15 24.91 17.55
N THR A 505 3.85 24.94 16.25
CA THR A 505 2.89 24.05 15.58
C THR A 505 3.53 22.83 14.91
N SER A 506 4.86 22.75 14.95
CA SER A 506 5.63 21.57 14.52
C SER A 506 6.99 21.53 15.21
N VAL A 507 7.56 20.33 15.36
CA VAL A 507 8.84 20.13 16.04
C VAL A 507 9.67 19.05 15.33
N HIS A 508 10.99 19.29 15.16
CA HIS A 508 11.92 18.26 14.70
C HIS A 508 12.26 17.27 15.81
N LEU A 509 12.30 15.98 15.49
CA LEU A 509 12.51 14.88 16.42
C LEU A 509 13.93 14.27 16.37
N ASP A 510 14.72 14.59 15.35
CA ASP A 510 16.01 13.95 15.08
C ASP A 510 17.23 14.64 15.74
N GLY A 511 17.00 15.68 16.54
CA GLY A 511 18.08 16.41 17.22
C GLY A 511 19.00 17.25 16.34
N ARG A 512 18.60 17.53 15.08
CA ARG A 512 19.35 18.45 14.22
C ARG A 512 19.43 19.87 14.82
N LYS A 513 20.52 20.59 14.50
CA LYS A 513 20.76 21.96 14.96
C LYS A 513 19.55 22.87 14.72
N GLY A 514 19.00 23.36 15.79
CA GLY A 514 17.76 24.13 15.82
C GLY A 514 16.86 23.68 16.96
N LEU A 515 16.95 22.39 17.34
CA LEU A 515 16.25 21.83 18.50
C LEU A 515 16.92 22.21 19.83
N GLU A 516 18.23 22.49 19.88
CA GLU A 516 18.90 22.93 21.13
C GLU A 516 18.20 24.13 21.78
N LYS A 517 17.50 24.95 20.99
CA LYS A 517 16.64 26.04 21.48
C LYS A 517 15.24 25.59 21.94
N TYR A 518 14.84 24.34 21.64
CA TYR A 518 13.48 23.81 21.85
C TYR A 518 13.41 22.64 22.84
N ASP A 519 14.57 22.07 23.24
CA ASP A 519 14.63 20.97 24.22
C ASP A 519 13.96 21.32 25.56
N GLU A 520 13.94 22.59 25.89
CA GLU A 520 13.26 23.10 27.12
C GLU A 520 11.72 23.14 26.96
N ARG A 521 11.18 22.94 25.75
CA ARG A 521 9.75 23.00 25.44
C ARG A 521 9.16 21.65 25.01
N GLN A 522 9.94 20.57 25.14
CA GLN A 522 9.43 19.23 24.84
C GLN A 522 8.28 18.87 25.78
N VAL A 523 7.10 19.14 25.33
CA VAL A 523 5.86 18.62 25.91
C VAL A 523 5.56 17.28 25.24
N PHE A 524 6.38 16.26 25.54
CA PHE A 524 6.12 14.88 25.14
C PHE A 524 6.43 13.93 26.30
#